data_11b916d1e6ce812b5d17cb19c72cfed4
#
_entry.id   11b916d1e6ce812b5d17cb19c72cfed4
#
_cell.length_a   1.000
_cell.length_b   1.000
_cell.length_c   1.000
_cell.angle_alpha   90.00
_cell.angle_beta   90.00
_cell.angle_gamma   90.00
#
_symmetry.space_group_name_H-M   'P 1'
#
loop_
_entity.id
_entity.type
_entity.pdbx_description
1 polymer ?
#
loop_
_entity_poly.entity_id
_entity_poly.type
_entity_poly.pdbx_seq_one_letter_code
_entity_poly.pdbx_strand_id
1 'polypeptide(L)'
;MKAITLEGIGFDSLALVDRPQPEPRRHEVVVRVTATALNYRDIEIARGSYHTAFPHPLIPLSDGVGEVVAIGEDVTRWKIGDRVSGTFWERWVAGGFDMAEAQYQRGGPIDGWLAEYTRIDEQAAVAVPPHLTDAEAATLPCAGVTAWHALVTEGGLKAGDTVLVQGTGGVSLFALQFAAASGARVIVTSSTDEKIARARTLGAADGINYVSHPEWDQEVLRLTGGSGVDHIIEVGGPESFARSLRSVRRGGQIDVIGYLGGTAGTIDPLDIFRRQARVRGIPVGSRASFEAMNRAIDVNRLRPVIDRTFPWTEVATAMRHFERGGRFGKVVLLH
;
A
#
# COMPACT_ATOMS: atom_id res chain seq x y z
N MET A 1 11.20 -6.61 -25.78
CA MET A 1 10.80 -5.56 -24.85
C MET A 1 11.93 -5.24 -23.89
N LYS A 2 12.00 -4.02 -23.39
CA LYS A 2 12.88 -3.67 -22.28
C LYS A 2 12.23 -4.02 -20.94
N ALA A 3 13.06 -4.49 -20.00
CA ALA A 3 12.68 -4.72 -18.61
C ALA A 3 13.85 -4.33 -17.70
N ILE A 4 13.57 -3.97 -16.46
CA ILE A 4 14.61 -3.84 -15.43
C ILE A 4 14.50 -5.03 -14.50
N THR A 5 15.59 -5.76 -14.35
CA THR A 5 15.73 -6.92 -13.49
C THR A 5 16.62 -6.61 -12.31
N LEU A 6 16.28 -7.14 -11.17
CA LEU A 6 17.15 -7.22 -9.99
C LEU A 6 17.98 -8.50 -10.12
N GLU A 7 19.26 -8.36 -10.43
CA GLU A 7 20.19 -9.47 -10.71
C GLU A 7 20.80 -10.06 -9.42
N GLY A 8 20.64 -9.36 -8.31
CA GLY A 8 21.15 -9.71 -6.99
C GLY A 8 20.78 -8.70 -5.93
N ILE A 9 21.45 -8.70 -4.79
CA ILE A 9 21.20 -7.77 -3.70
C ILE A 9 21.82 -6.40 -3.97
N GLY A 10 21.09 -5.34 -3.69
CA GLY A 10 21.53 -3.94 -3.79
C GLY A 10 20.92 -3.21 -5.00
N PHE A 11 20.75 -1.91 -4.88
CA PHE A 11 20.19 -1.08 -5.96
C PHE A 11 21.10 -1.01 -7.20
N ASP A 12 22.38 -1.30 -7.03
CA ASP A 12 23.34 -1.33 -8.13
C ASP A 12 23.28 -2.64 -8.95
N SER A 13 22.50 -3.64 -8.46
CA SER A 13 22.19 -4.87 -9.20
C SER A 13 20.97 -4.75 -10.12
N LEU A 14 20.34 -3.58 -10.19
CA LEU A 14 19.25 -3.30 -11.14
C LEU A 14 19.84 -3.09 -12.54
N ALA A 15 19.44 -3.93 -13.50
CA ALA A 15 19.93 -3.92 -14.86
C ALA A 15 18.79 -3.76 -15.87
N LEU A 16 18.97 -2.86 -16.84
CA LEU A 16 18.08 -2.77 -18.00
C LEU A 16 18.47 -3.87 -19.00
N VAL A 17 17.55 -4.76 -19.27
CA VAL A 17 17.77 -5.95 -20.10
C VAL A 17 16.75 -6.05 -21.23
N ASP A 18 17.13 -6.76 -22.29
CA ASP A 18 16.20 -7.19 -23.33
C ASP A 18 15.56 -8.54 -22.96
N ARG A 19 14.25 -8.61 -23.03
CA ARG A 19 13.45 -9.82 -22.83
C ARG A 19 12.51 -10.02 -24.00
N PRO A 20 12.12 -11.26 -24.32
CA PRO A 20 11.00 -11.50 -25.24
C PRO A 20 9.73 -10.77 -24.75
N GLN A 21 8.97 -10.20 -25.67
CA GLN A 21 7.65 -9.67 -25.30
C GLN A 21 6.76 -10.86 -24.91
N PRO A 22 6.02 -10.77 -23.78
CA PRO A 22 5.16 -11.87 -23.38
C PRO A 22 3.97 -12.03 -24.34
N GLU A 23 3.60 -13.28 -24.60
CA GLU A 23 2.35 -13.62 -25.27
C GLU A 23 1.33 -14.07 -24.22
N PRO A 24 0.04 -13.74 -24.37
CA PRO A 24 -0.97 -14.13 -23.40
C PRO A 24 -1.23 -15.65 -23.49
N ARG A 25 -1.32 -16.31 -22.33
CA ARG A 25 -1.90 -17.64 -22.25
C ARG A 25 -3.42 -17.56 -22.24
N ARG A 26 -4.08 -18.71 -22.22
CA ARG A 26 -5.54 -18.89 -22.37
C ARG A 26 -6.40 -17.88 -21.61
N HIS A 27 -6.12 -17.65 -20.31
CA HIS A 27 -6.86 -16.77 -19.41
C HIS A 27 -6.06 -15.53 -19.02
N GLU A 28 -5.04 -15.15 -19.78
CA GLU A 28 -4.16 -14.05 -19.45
C GLU A 28 -4.33 -12.88 -20.41
N VAL A 29 -3.99 -11.72 -19.92
CA VAL A 29 -3.88 -10.49 -20.71
C VAL A 29 -2.44 -10.00 -20.70
N VAL A 30 -2.00 -9.39 -21.80
CA VAL A 30 -0.74 -8.63 -21.85
C VAL A 30 -1.08 -7.16 -21.73
N VAL A 31 -0.40 -6.52 -20.78
CA VAL A 31 -0.58 -5.11 -20.46
C VAL A 31 0.69 -4.36 -20.86
N ARG A 32 0.54 -3.30 -21.66
CA ARG A 32 1.58 -2.31 -21.89
C ARG A 32 1.62 -1.38 -20.68
N VAL A 33 2.70 -1.43 -19.93
CA VAL A 33 2.84 -0.68 -18.68
C VAL A 33 3.02 0.81 -18.97
N THR A 34 2.32 1.65 -18.22
CA THR A 34 2.40 3.11 -18.35
C THR A 34 2.93 3.78 -17.08
N ALA A 35 2.69 3.18 -15.91
CA ALA A 35 3.27 3.65 -14.66
C ALA A 35 3.38 2.50 -13.63
N THR A 36 4.35 2.63 -12.74
CA THR A 36 4.57 1.74 -11.60
C THR A 36 4.82 2.56 -10.33
N ALA A 37 4.64 1.96 -9.14
CA ALA A 37 4.85 2.69 -7.89
C ALA A 37 5.63 1.87 -6.86
N LEU A 38 6.48 2.57 -6.09
CA LEU A 38 7.30 1.96 -5.05
C LEU A 38 6.52 1.75 -3.74
N ASN A 39 6.82 0.64 -3.09
CA ASN A 39 6.43 0.29 -1.73
C ASN A 39 7.65 -0.02 -0.86
N TYR A 40 7.49 -0.04 0.46
CA TYR A 40 8.61 -0.31 1.37
C TYR A 40 9.21 -1.71 1.13
N ARG A 41 8.37 -2.71 0.85
CA ARG A 41 8.82 -4.06 0.53
C ARG A 41 9.77 -4.13 -0.69
N ASP A 42 9.61 -3.24 -1.66
CA ASP A 42 10.48 -3.24 -2.86
C ASP A 42 11.91 -2.84 -2.49
N ILE A 43 12.05 -1.94 -1.50
CA ILE A 43 13.35 -1.56 -0.93
C ILE A 43 13.96 -2.72 -0.15
N GLU A 44 13.15 -3.41 0.67
CA GLU A 44 13.61 -4.57 1.45
C GLU A 44 14.02 -5.74 0.55
N ILE A 45 13.26 -6.03 -0.51
CA ILE A 45 13.62 -7.06 -1.51
C ILE A 45 14.94 -6.70 -2.18
N ALA A 46 15.08 -5.48 -2.66
CA ALA A 46 16.31 -5.03 -3.30
C ALA A 46 17.52 -5.01 -2.33
N ARG A 47 17.30 -4.80 -1.03
CA ARG A 47 18.32 -4.88 0.03
C ARG A 47 18.58 -6.30 0.54
N GLY A 48 17.76 -7.27 0.16
CA GLY A 48 17.83 -8.65 0.68
C GLY A 48 17.42 -8.76 2.15
N SER A 49 16.67 -7.79 2.67
CA SER A 49 16.19 -7.74 4.05
C SER A 49 14.71 -8.09 4.22
N TYR A 50 14.02 -8.38 3.12
CA TYR A 50 12.62 -8.83 3.19
C TYR A 50 12.53 -10.19 3.88
N HIS A 51 11.45 -10.42 4.63
CA HIS A 51 11.27 -11.63 5.45
C HIS A 51 11.27 -12.95 4.65
N THR A 52 11.17 -12.89 3.33
CA THR A 52 11.25 -14.04 2.41
C THR A 52 12.26 -13.71 1.32
N ALA A 53 13.20 -14.61 1.07
CA ALA A 53 14.13 -14.50 -0.04
C ALA A 53 13.45 -14.93 -1.35
N PHE A 54 13.77 -14.24 -2.43
CA PHE A 54 13.27 -14.55 -3.76
C PHE A 54 14.41 -14.86 -4.72
N PRO A 55 14.17 -15.72 -5.75
CA PRO A 55 15.19 -16.01 -6.75
C PRO A 55 15.51 -14.78 -7.61
N HIS A 56 16.74 -14.71 -8.08
CA HIS A 56 17.19 -13.75 -9.09
C HIS A 56 17.51 -14.48 -10.40
N PRO A 57 17.39 -13.82 -11.57
CA PRO A 57 16.90 -12.45 -11.76
C PRO A 57 15.39 -12.32 -11.57
N LEU A 58 14.93 -11.17 -11.08
CA LEU A 58 13.52 -10.86 -10.83
C LEU A 58 13.16 -9.50 -11.41
N ILE A 59 12.06 -9.36 -12.16
CA ILE A 59 11.48 -8.05 -12.47
C ILE A 59 10.77 -7.55 -11.20
N PRO A 60 11.25 -6.47 -10.55
CA PRO A 60 10.68 -6.01 -9.28
C PRO A 60 9.39 -5.23 -9.47
N LEU A 61 8.85 -4.72 -8.36
CA LEU A 61 7.68 -3.88 -8.16
C LEU A 61 6.35 -4.61 -8.28
N SER A 62 5.56 -4.52 -7.20
CA SER A 62 4.21 -5.11 -7.13
C SER A 62 3.13 -4.28 -7.79
N ASP A 63 3.36 -2.98 -7.91
CA ASP A 63 2.32 -2.01 -8.28
C ASP A 63 2.53 -1.48 -9.70
N GLY A 64 1.50 -1.60 -10.53
CA GLY A 64 1.54 -1.08 -11.90
C GLY A 64 0.16 -0.90 -12.52
N VAL A 65 0.13 -0.11 -13.56
CA VAL A 65 -1.04 0.18 -14.38
C VAL A 65 -0.62 0.24 -15.85
N GLY A 66 -1.55 -0.07 -16.74
CA GLY A 66 -1.34 0.04 -18.16
C GLY A 66 -2.56 -0.30 -18.97
N GLU A 67 -2.36 -0.45 -20.27
CA GLU A 67 -3.39 -0.76 -21.27
C GLU A 67 -3.27 -2.21 -21.73
N VAL A 68 -4.37 -2.92 -21.79
CA VAL A 68 -4.44 -4.27 -22.37
C VAL A 68 -4.17 -4.20 -23.86
N VAL A 69 -3.12 -4.88 -24.32
CA VAL A 69 -2.70 -4.87 -25.76
C VAL A 69 -2.86 -6.24 -26.44
N ALA A 70 -2.99 -7.31 -25.66
CA ALA A 70 -3.31 -8.64 -26.18
C ALA A 70 -4.08 -9.44 -25.12
N ILE A 71 -4.94 -10.36 -25.58
CA ILE A 71 -5.78 -11.22 -24.74
C ILE A 71 -5.67 -12.66 -25.20
N GLY A 72 -5.71 -13.60 -24.24
CA GLY A 72 -5.80 -15.03 -24.51
C GLY A 72 -7.20 -15.44 -24.99
N GLU A 73 -7.30 -16.65 -25.55
CA GLU A 73 -8.52 -17.14 -26.24
C GLU A 73 -9.76 -17.23 -25.34
N ASP A 74 -9.58 -17.48 -24.03
CA ASP A 74 -10.67 -17.65 -23.06
C ASP A 74 -10.87 -16.42 -22.16
N VAL A 75 -10.21 -15.30 -22.43
CA VAL A 75 -10.40 -14.06 -21.69
C VAL A 75 -11.79 -13.50 -21.95
N THR A 76 -12.54 -13.27 -20.88
CA THR A 76 -13.91 -12.75 -20.93
C THR A 76 -14.09 -11.42 -20.22
N ARG A 77 -13.17 -11.08 -19.29
CA ARG A 77 -13.30 -9.87 -18.46
C ARG A 77 -12.78 -8.60 -19.12
N TRP A 78 -11.87 -8.74 -20.09
CA TRP A 78 -11.11 -7.62 -20.65
C TRP A 78 -11.11 -7.65 -22.16
N LYS A 79 -10.93 -6.49 -22.75
CA LYS A 79 -10.70 -6.28 -24.18
C LYS A 79 -9.46 -5.41 -24.40
N ILE A 80 -8.91 -5.48 -25.60
CA ILE A 80 -7.82 -4.60 -26.02
C ILE A 80 -8.26 -3.14 -25.91
N GLY A 81 -7.39 -2.31 -25.32
CA GLY A 81 -7.62 -0.90 -25.01
C GLY A 81 -8.16 -0.65 -23.61
N ASP A 82 -8.57 -1.69 -22.85
CA ASP A 82 -8.97 -1.49 -21.46
C ASP A 82 -7.78 -1.08 -20.58
N ARG A 83 -8.03 -0.15 -19.68
CA ARG A 83 -7.06 0.37 -18.74
C ARG A 83 -7.17 -0.36 -17.41
N VAL A 84 -6.11 -1.08 -17.04
CA VAL A 84 -6.13 -1.99 -15.88
C VAL A 84 -4.91 -1.79 -14.97
N SER A 85 -5.11 -2.09 -13.70
CA SER A 85 -4.05 -2.28 -12.70
C SER A 85 -4.06 -3.72 -12.22
N GLY A 86 -2.92 -4.28 -11.81
CA GLY A 86 -2.85 -5.64 -11.29
C GLY A 86 -3.06 -5.68 -9.78
N THR A 87 -3.59 -6.80 -9.29
CA THR A 87 -3.63 -7.07 -7.86
C THR A 87 -2.23 -7.41 -7.33
N PHE A 88 -1.99 -7.10 -6.06
CA PHE A 88 -0.75 -7.48 -5.37
C PHE A 88 -0.61 -9.01 -5.24
N TRP A 89 -1.72 -9.68 -4.85
CA TRP A 89 -1.85 -11.14 -4.79
C TRP A 89 -2.64 -11.60 -6.01
N GLU A 90 -2.00 -12.26 -6.97
CA GLU A 90 -2.66 -12.60 -8.23
C GLU A 90 -3.91 -13.47 -8.07
N ARG A 91 -3.94 -14.34 -7.06
CA ARG A 91 -4.99 -15.33 -6.90
C ARG A 91 -5.96 -15.08 -5.75
N TRP A 92 -5.69 -14.09 -4.92
CA TRP A 92 -6.62 -13.75 -3.84
C TRP A 92 -7.80 -12.94 -4.36
N VAL A 93 -8.81 -13.65 -4.84
CA VAL A 93 -10.01 -13.03 -5.43
C VAL A 93 -10.92 -12.42 -4.37
N ALA A 94 -11.26 -13.15 -3.31
CA ALA A 94 -12.15 -12.72 -2.23
C ALA A 94 -12.02 -13.62 -1.01
N GLY A 95 -12.67 -13.24 0.11
CA GLY A 95 -12.67 -14.01 1.36
C GLY A 95 -11.37 -13.87 2.15
N GLY A 96 -11.10 -14.82 3.04
CA GLY A 96 -9.88 -14.86 3.85
C GLY A 96 -8.64 -15.12 3.00
N PHE A 97 -7.48 -14.60 3.46
CA PHE A 97 -6.20 -14.87 2.82
C PHE A 97 -5.74 -16.29 3.12
N ASP A 98 -5.36 -17.04 2.07
CA ASP A 98 -4.70 -18.34 2.20
C ASP A 98 -3.20 -18.17 1.97
N MET A 99 -2.38 -18.69 2.89
CA MET A 99 -0.92 -18.66 2.76
C MET A 99 -0.40 -19.38 1.51
N ALA A 100 -1.16 -20.30 0.94
CA ALA A 100 -0.84 -20.93 -0.35
C ALA A 100 -0.76 -19.90 -1.50
N GLU A 101 -1.45 -18.76 -1.37
CA GLU A 101 -1.43 -17.69 -2.37
C GLU A 101 -0.15 -16.82 -2.31
N ALA A 102 0.65 -16.94 -1.24
CA ALA A 102 1.86 -16.16 -1.06
C ALA A 102 2.91 -16.36 -2.18
N GLN A 103 2.89 -17.52 -2.86
CA GLN A 103 3.76 -17.81 -4.01
C GLN A 103 3.37 -17.03 -5.29
N TYR A 104 2.22 -16.36 -5.32
CA TYR A 104 1.71 -15.59 -6.46
C TYR A 104 1.74 -14.08 -6.20
N GLN A 105 2.69 -13.62 -5.42
CA GLN A 105 2.90 -12.22 -5.10
C GLN A 105 3.72 -11.53 -6.20
N ARG A 106 3.20 -10.46 -6.75
CA ARG A 106 3.88 -9.67 -7.79
C ARG A 106 5.11 -8.94 -7.27
N GLY A 107 6.16 -8.89 -8.12
CA GLY A 107 7.45 -8.27 -7.76
C GLY A 107 8.24 -9.06 -6.71
N GLY A 108 7.97 -10.36 -6.59
CA GLY A 108 8.57 -11.34 -5.69
C GLY A 108 7.50 -12.18 -4.98
N PRO A 109 7.44 -13.52 -5.28
CA PRO A 109 8.37 -14.33 -6.10
C PRO A 109 8.13 -14.32 -7.60
N ILE A 110 6.99 -13.83 -8.11
CA ILE A 110 6.75 -13.74 -9.56
C ILE A 110 7.13 -12.35 -10.09
N ASP A 111 7.46 -12.29 -11.39
CA ASP A 111 7.85 -11.05 -12.04
C ASP A 111 6.83 -9.94 -11.84
N GLY A 112 7.33 -8.74 -11.56
CA GLY A 112 6.54 -7.54 -11.28
C GLY A 112 6.23 -6.70 -12.51
N TRP A 113 6.16 -5.38 -12.28
CA TRP A 113 5.68 -4.41 -13.27
C TRP A 113 6.79 -3.56 -13.90
N LEU A 114 8.05 -3.72 -13.51
CA LEU A 114 9.14 -2.85 -14.02
C LEU A 114 9.65 -3.30 -15.40
N ALA A 115 8.75 -3.31 -16.38
CA ALA A 115 9.00 -3.68 -17.78
C ALA A 115 8.00 -2.95 -18.70
N GLU A 116 8.33 -2.84 -20.00
CA GLU A 116 7.42 -2.25 -20.99
C GLU A 116 6.09 -3.00 -21.11
N TYR A 117 6.12 -4.33 -20.92
CA TYR A 117 4.94 -5.20 -20.95
C TYR A 117 4.98 -6.21 -19.83
N THR A 118 3.83 -6.51 -19.27
CA THR A 118 3.65 -7.60 -18.31
C THR A 118 2.46 -8.45 -18.69
N ARG A 119 2.50 -9.71 -18.27
CA ARG A 119 1.40 -10.66 -18.46
C ARG A 119 0.77 -10.95 -17.11
N ILE A 120 -0.55 -10.88 -17.01
CA ILE A 120 -1.31 -11.15 -15.80
C ILE A 120 -2.53 -12.01 -16.11
N ASP A 121 -2.97 -12.82 -15.15
CA ASP A 121 -4.25 -13.51 -15.21
C ASP A 121 -5.40 -12.49 -15.30
N GLU A 122 -6.44 -12.76 -16.09
CA GLU A 122 -7.60 -11.87 -16.22
C GLU A 122 -8.26 -11.58 -14.87
N GLN A 123 -8.18 -12.54 -13.91
CA GLN A 123 -8.72 -12.38 -12.57
C GLN A 123 -7.83 -11.51 -11.66
N ALA A 124 -6.56 -11.32 -12.01
CA ALA A 124 -5.65 -10.44 -11.30
C ALA A 124 -5.71 -8.98 -11.80
N ALA A 125 -6.45 -8.71 -12.86
CA ALA A 125 -6.64 -7.36 -13.38
C ALA A 125 -7.88 -6.69 -12.77
N VAL A 126 -7.78 -5.38 -12.51
CA VAL A 126 -8.85 -4.54 -11.97
C VAL A 126 -8.94 -3.24 -12.78
N ALA A 127 -10.18 -2.83 -13.11
CA ALA A 127 -10.42 -1.59 -13.83
C ALA A 127 -9.98 -0.37 -13.01
N VAL A 128 -9.37 0.59 -13.66
CA VAL A 128 -8.90 1.84 -13.03
C VAL A 128 -10.02 2.87 -13.02
N PRO A 129 -10.24 3.62 -11.90
CA PRO A 129 -11.17 4.74 -11.89
C PRO A 129 -10.84 5.75 -13.00
N PRO A 130 -11.83 6.13 -13.85
CA PRO A 130 -11.55 6.86 -15.08
C PRO A 130 -10.99 8.26 -14.88
N HIS A 131 -11.20 8.88 -13.70
CA HIS A 131 -10.70 10.21 -13.42
C HIS A 131 -9.24 10.25 -12.93
N LEU A 132 -8.65 9.09 -12.63
CA LEU A 132 -7.25 9.01 -12.19
C LEU A 132 -6.30 9.00 -13.38
N THR A 133 -5.18 9.69 -13.24
CA THR A 133 -4.02 9.51 -14.12
C THR A 133 -3.37 8.14 -13.90
N ASP A 134 -2.51 7.70 -14.81
CA ASP A 134 -1.78 6.45 -14.66
C ASP A 134 -0.84 6.49 -13.44
N ALA A 135 -0.20 7.64 -13.21
CA ALA A 135 0.63 7.85 -12.03
C ALA A 135 -0.16 7.65 -10.71
N GLU A 136 -1.39 8.18 -10.64
CA GLU A 136 -2.26 7.99 -9.48
C GLU A 136 -2.73 6.54 -9.35
N ALA A 137 -3.16 5.94 -10.47
CA ALA A 137 -3.67 4.57 -10.49
C ALA A 137 -2.61 3.52 -10.10
N ALA A 138 -1.35 3.72 -10.51
CA ALA A 138 -0.25 2.84 -10.13
C ALA A 138 -0.02 2.77 -8.61
N THR A 139 -0.52 3.72 -7.83
CA THR A 139 -0.32 3.76 -6.37
C THR A 139 -1.30 2.89 -5.58
N LEU A 140 -2.34 2.36 -6.25
CA LEU A 140 -3.48 1.71 -5.61
C LEU A 140 -3.22 0.28 -5.13
N PRO A 141 -2.54 -0.63 -5.89
CA PRO A 141 -2.57 -2.08 -5.65
C PRO A 141 -2.10 -2.50 -4.27
N CYS A 142 -1.01 -1.94 -3.78
CA CYS A 142 -0.50 -2.24 -2.44
C CYS A 142 -1.06 -1.26 -1.40
N ALA A 143 -0.65 0.00 -1.46
CA ALA A 143 -0.91 0.96 -0.40
C ALA A 143 -2.39 1.33 -0.25
N GLY A 144 -3.08 1.57 -1.38
CA GLY A 144 -4.52 1.87 -1.38
C GLY A 144 -5.34 0.70 -0.87
N VAL A 145 -5.12 -0.49 -1.45
CA VAL A 145 -5.85 -1.70 -1.06
C VAL A 145 -5.60 -2.07 0.40
N THR A 146 -4.36 -1.92 0.90
CA THR A 146 -4.03 -2.14 2.32
C THR A 146 -4.86 -1.26 3.23
N ALA A 147 -4.88 0.04 2.96
CA ALA A 147 -5.64 1.00 3.78
C ALA A 147 -7.15 0.73 3.75
N TRP A 148 -7.69 0.42 2.58
CA TRP A 148 -9.10 0.06 2.43
C TRP A 148 -9.45 -1.24 3.14
N HIS A 149 -8.63 -2.27 2.93
CA HIS A 149 -8.85 -3.59 3.55
C HIS A 149 -8.81 -3.49 5.08
N ALA A 150 -7.83 -2.76 5.62
CA ALA A 150 -7.70 -2.52 7.06
C ALA A 150 -8.94 -1.82 7.65
N LEU A 151 -9.28 -0.66 7.12
CA LEU A 151 -10.33 0.17 7.70
C LEU A 151 -11.74 -0.32 7.39
N VAL A 152 -12.00 -0.71 6.13
CA VAL A 152 -13.37 -0.96 5.66
C VAL A 152 -13.69 -2.45 5.70
N THR A 153 -12.86 -3.29 5.07
CA THR A 153 -13.16 -4.72 4.94
C THR A 153 -13.06 -5.43 6.29
N GLU A 154 -11.96 -5.21 7.02
CA GLU A 154 -11.68 -5.89 8.29
C GLU A 154 -12.05 -5.04 9.50
N GLY A 155 -11.89 -3.72 9.40
CA GLY A 155 -12.18 -2.79 10.48
C GLY A 155 -13.66 -2.50 10.67
N GLY A 156 -14.44 -2.56 9.59
CA GLY A 156 -15.85 -2.19 9.63
C GLY A 156 -16.06 -0.72 10.01
N LEU A 157 -15.18 0.17 9.50
CA LEU A 157 -15.20 1.62 9.74
C LEU A 157 -16.59 2.22 9.54
N LYS A 158 -17.01 3.10 10.44
CA LYS A 158 -18.30 3.77 10.42
C LYS A 158 -18.14 5.28 10.53
N ALA A 159 -19.13 6.01 10.02
CA ALA A 159 -19.23 7.43 10.27
C ALA A 159 -19.31 7.71 11.79
N GLY A 160 -18.51 8.68 12.23
CA GLY A 160 -18.37 9.03 13.66
C GLY A 160 -17.25 8.29 14.40
N ASP A 161 -16.67 7.23 13.83
CA ASP A 161 -15.47 6.59 14.39
C ASP A 161 -14.29 7.57 14.40
N THR A 162 -13.34 7.35 15.30
CA THR A 162 -12.05 8.07 15.32
C THR A 162 -10.92 7.16 14.88
N VAL A 163 -10.15 7.58 13.90
CA VAL A 163 -9.03 6.82 13.31
C VAL A 163 -7.72 7.52 13.62
N LEU A 164 -6.76 6.79 14.17
CA LEU A 164 -5.37 7.23 14.27
C LEU A 164 -4.58 6.70 13.09
N VAL A 165 -3.95 7.59 12.35
CA VAL A 165 -3.09 7.27 11.22
C VAL A 165 -1.65 7.66 11.55
N GLN A 166 -0.73 6.71 11.53
CA GLN A 166 0.67 6.96 11.83
C GLN A 166 1.46 7.32 10.58
N GLY A 167 2.12 8.49 10.63
CA GLY A 167 2.95 9.00 9.54
C GLY A 167 2.14 9.50 8.34
N THR A 168 2.89 9.88 7.29
CA THR A 168 2.36 10.47 6.05
C THR A 168 2.91 9.75 4.80
N GLY A 169 3.13 8.44 4.94
CA GLY A 169 3.46 7.55 3.83
C GLY A 169 2.24 7.16 2.99
N GLY A 170 2.45 6.30 2.00
CA GLY A 170 1.40 5.89 1.06
C GLY A 170 0.15 5.32 1.74
N VAL A 171 0.30 4.26 2.54
CA VAL A 171 -0.83 3.63 3.26
C VAL A 171 -1.53 4.63 4.16
N SER A 172 -0.75 5.43 4.90
CA SER A 172 -1.26 6.39 5.87
C SER A 172 -2.14 7.46 5.22
N LEU A 173 -1.72 8.01 4.08
CA LEU A 173 -2.52 9.03 3.38
C LEU A 173 -3.76 8.45 2.71
N PHE A 174 -3.70 7.21 2.20
CA PHE A 174 -4.91 6.52 1.74
C PHE A 174 -5.89 6.28 2.90
N ALA A 175 -5.40 5.79 4.05
CA ALA A 175 -6.22 5.58 5.23
C ALA A 175 -6.89 6.87 5.71
N LEU A 176 -6.15 7.98 5.73
CA LEU A 176 -6.67 9.30 6.05
C LEU A 176 -7.82 9.67 5.10
N GLN A 177 -7.58 9.58 3.78
CA GLN A 177 -8.57 9.97 2.78
C GLN A 177 -9.83 9.07 2.85
N PHE A 178 -9.67 7.75 3.00
CA PHE A 178 -10.81 6.84 3.11
C PHE A 178 -11.60 7.07 4.40
N ALA A 179 -10.92 7.26 5.54
CA ALA A 179 -11.58 7.54 6.82
C ALA A 179 -12.36 8.87 6.77
N ALA A 180 -11.74 9.93 6.26
CA ALA A 180 -12.41 11.23 6.11
C ALA A 180 -13.62 11.14 5.17
N ALA A 181 -13.48 10.49 4.01
CA ALA A 181 -14.58 10.28 3.07
C ALA A 181 -15.72 9.43 3.63
N SER A 182 -15.42 8.57 4.61
CA SER A 182 -16.42 7.77 5.33
C SER A 182 -17.09 8.49 6.51
N GLY A 183 -16.73 9.75 6.76
CA GLY A 183 -17.27 10.54 7.87
C GLY A 183 -16.65 10.23 9.25
N ALA A 184 -15.46 9.64 9.28
CA ALA A 184 -14.71 9.42 10.50
C ALA A 184 -13.83 10.64 10.84
N ARG A 185 -13.56 10.83 12.14
CA ARG A 185 -12.57 11.79 12.62
C ARG A 185 -11.17 11.22 12.49
N VAL A 186 -10.26 11.91 11.82
CA VAL A 186 -8.88 11.42 11.61
C VAL A 186 -7.91 12.21 12.45
N ILE A 187 -7.09 11.53 13.26
CA ILE A 187 -5.91 12.05 13.94
C ILE A 187 -4.69 11.51 13.20
N VAL A 188 -3.78 12.37 12.77
CA VAL A 188 -2.54 11.96 12.09
C VAL A 188 -1.33 12.24 12.96
N THR A 189 -0.37 11.31 13.03
CA THR A 189 0.96 11.61 13.57
C THR A 189 1.96 11.85 12.44
N SER A 190 2.89 12.79 12.60
CA SER A 190 3.96 13.03 11.63
C SER A 190 5.19 13.62 12.31
N SER A 191 6.31 13.67 11.57
CA SER A 191 7.59 14.19 12.08
C SER A 191 7.74 15.72 11.97
N THR A 192 6.86 16.39 11.21
CA THR A 192 6.93 17.85 11.01
C THR A 192 5.54 18.46 10.95
N ASP A 193 5.43 19.72 11.41
CA ASP A 193 4.17 20.46 11.39
C ASP A 193 3.73 20.80 9.96
N GLU A 194 4.67 20.95 9.02
CA GLU A 194 4.37 21.13 7.60
C GLU A 194 3.56 19.95 7.03
N LYS A 195 4.00 18.71 7.30
CA LYS A 195 3.29 17.50 6.86
C LYS A 195 1.91 17.38 7.52
N ILE A 196 1.79 17.79 8.79
CA ILE A 196 0.52 17.83 9.50
C ILE A 196 -0.42 18.85 8.84
N ALA A 197 0.07 20.04 8.52
CA ALA A 197 -0.71 21.07 7.83
C ALA A 197 -1.22 20.55 6.46
N ARG A 198 -0.37 19.87 5.70
CA ARG A 198 -0.77 19.20 4.44
C ARG A 198 -1.79 18.09 4.68
N ALA A 199 -1.64 17.26 5.71
CA ALA A 199 -2.60 16.20 6.04
C ALA A 199 -3.99 16.78 6.40
N ARG A 200 -4.05 17.95 7.02
CA ARG A 200 -5.33 18.66 7.29
C ARG A 200 -6.06 19.02 6.00
N THR A 201 -5.36 19.42 4.95
CA THR A 201 -6.00 19.69 3.64
C THR A 201 -6.59 18.44 2.99
N LEU A 202 -6.21 17.24 3.45
CA LEU A 202 -6.73 15.95 3.00
C LEU A 202 -7.83 15.40 3.92
N GLY A 203 -8.21 16.13 4.98
CA GLY A 203 -9.30 15.76 5.87
C GLY A 203 -8.88 15.32 7.28
N ALA A 204 -7.61 15.44 7.68
CA ALA A 204 -7.23 15.21 9.08
C ALA A 204 -7.81 16.32 9.97
N ALA A 205 -8.57 15.91 11.00
CA ALA A 205 -9.14 16.84 11.98
C ALA A 205 -8.05 17.36 12.95
N ASP A 206 -7.16 16.46 13.38
CA ASP A 206 -6.09 16.75 14.33
C ASP A 206 -4.75 16.19 13.83
N GLY A 207 -3.66 16.76 14.32
CA GLY A 207 -2.32 16.30 13.99
C GLY A 207 -1.38 16.39 15.18
N ILE A 208 -0.53 15.41 15.35
CA ILE A 208 0.43 15.30 16.43
C ILE A 208 1.84 15.18 15.84
N ASN A 209 2.70 16.13 16.16
CA ASN A 209 4.11 16.01 15.80
C ASN A 209 4.84 15.17 16.85
N TYR A 210 5.16 13.91 16.49
CA TYR A 210 5.77 12.97 17.43
C TYR A 210 7.24 13.28 17.76
N VAL A 211 7.88 14.21 17.06
CA VAL A 211 9.24 14.68 17.41
C VAL A 211 9.18 15.66 18.57
N SER A 212 8.24 16.60 18.55
CA SER A 212 8.00 17.53 19.66
C SER A 212 7.16 16.94 20.79
N HIS A 213 6.33 15.95 20.49
CA HIS A 213 5.49 15.22 21.44
C HIS A 213 5.75 13.72 21.35
N PRO A 214 6.89 13.23 21.88
CA PRO A 214 7.27 11.81 21.78
C PRO A 214 6.26 10.88 22.47
N GLU A 215 5.54 11.34 23.48
CA GLU A 215 4.42 10.64 24.12
C GLU A 215 3.08 10.91 23.41
N TRP A 216 3.08 10.75 22.09
CA TRP A 216 1.93 11.05 21.24
C TRP A 216 0.65 10.28 21.64
N ASP A 217 0.76 9.13 22.29
CA ASP A 217 -0.35 8.37 22.83
C ASP A 217 -1.13 9.13 23.91
N GLN A 218 -0.45 9.92 24.76
CA GLN A 218 -1.08 10.79 25.76
C GLN A 218 -1.86 11.92 25.08
N GLU A 219 -1.31 12.46 23.99
CA GLU A 219 -1.98 13.49 23.22
C GLU A 219 -3.21 12.94 22.50
N VAL A 220 -3.15 11.70 21.95
CA VAL A 220 -4.35 11.01 21.41
C VAL A 220 -5.42 10.87 22.50
N LEU A 221 -5.07 10.44 23.72
CA LEU A 221 -6.03 10.34 24.82
C LEU A 221 -6.61 11.71 25.18
N ARG A 222 -5.79 12.77 25.22
CA ARG A 222 -6.28 14.13 25.46
C ARG A 222 -7.29 14.57 24.41
N LEU A 223 -6.99 14.37 23.14
CA LEU A 223 -7.85 14.72 21.99
C LEU A 223 -9.18 13.93 21.95
N THR A 224 -9.19 12.74 22.57
CA THR A 224 -10.36 11.85 22.63
C THR A 224 -11.06 11.83 23.98
N GLY A 225 -10.74 12.79 24.87
CA GLY A 225 -11.34 12.88 26.22
C GLY A 225 -11.08 11.63 27.07
N GLY A 226 -9.92 10.96 26.89
CA GLY A 226 -9.50 9.77 27.60
C GLY A 226 -10.06 8.45 27.04
N SER A 227 -10.94 8.49 26.05
CA SER A 227 -11.59 7.29 25.48
C SER A 227 -10.64 6.45 24.61
N GLY A 228 -9.74 7.10 23.88
CA GLY A 228 -8.92 6.50 22.83
C GLY A 228 -9.63 6.45 21.49
N VAL A 229 -8.98 5.89 20.46
CA VAL A 229 -9.47 5.83 19.09
C VAL A 229 -10.08 4.47 18.72
N ASP A 230 -10.98 4.42 17.76
CA ASP A 230 -11.65 3.21 17.28
C ASP A 230 -10.70 2.32 16.46
N HIS A 231 -9.92 2.93 15.58
CA HIS A 231 -9.00 2.25 14.65
C HIS A 231 -7.62 2.90 14.68
N ILE A 232 -6.59 2.07 14.57
CA ILE A 232 -5.20 2.50 14.42
C ILE A 232 -4.57 1.84 13.22
N ILE A 233 -4.06 2.64 12.30
CA ILE A 233 -3.22 2.19 11.18
C ILE A 233 -1.76 2.19 11.65
N GLU A 234 -1.30 1.01 12.08
CA GLU A 234 0.01 0.81 12.70
C GLU A 234 1.06 0.46 11.66
N VAL A 235 2.03 1.35 11.47
CA VAL A 235 3.12 1.19 10.50
C VAL A 235 4.52 1.29 11.12
N GLY A 236 4.59 1.60 12.42
CA GLY A 236 5.85 1.95 13.07
C GLY A 236 6.66 0.78 13.59
N GLY A 237 6.01 -0.22 14.18
CA GLY A 237 6.69 -1.36 14.78
C GLY A 237 6.58 -1.42 16.32
N PRO A 238 7.45 -2.16 17.03
CA PRO A 238 7.23 -2.50 18.43
C PRO A 238 7.07 -1.32 19.39
N GLU A 239 7.87 -0.27 19.23
CA GLU A 239 7.78 0.92 20.10
C GLU A 239 6.49 1.71 19.90
N SER A 240 6.08 1.88 18.63
CA SER A 240 4.81 2.56 18.33
C SER A 240 3.62 1.68 18.69
N PHE A 241 3.73 0.36 18.56
CA PHE A 241 2.68 -0.58 18.91
C PHE A 241 2.30 -0.53 20.39
N ALA A 242 3.28 -0.44 21.29
CA ALA A 242 3.03 -0.26 22.71
C ALA A 242 2.23 1.05 23.00
N ARG A 243 2.53 2.14 22.28
CA ARG A 243 1.76 3.39 22.36
C ARG A 243 0.38 3.26 21.74
N SER A 244 0.25 2.53 20.64
CA SER A 244 -1.03 2.21 20.00
C SER A 244 -1.95 1.46 20.96
N LEU A 245 -1.44 0.48 21.71
CA LEU A 245 -2.20 -0.22 22.74
C LEU A 245 -2.69 0.71 23.85
N ARG A 246 -1.92 1.74 24.24
CA ARG A 246 -2.37 2.71 25.24
C ARG A 246 -3.43 3.69 24.71
N SER A 247 -3.43 3.99 23.40
CA SER A 247 -4.30 4.99 22.79
C SER A 247 -5.52 4.43 22.06
N VAL A 248 -5.60 3.12 21.85
CA VAL A 248 -6.81 2.48 21.33
C VAL A 248 -7.89 2.42 22.42
N ARG A 249 -9.17 2.67 22.05
CA ARG A 249 -10.27 2.48 23.01
C ARG A 249 -10.49 1.01 23.34
N ARG A 250 -11.27 0.74 24.40
CA ARG A 250 -11.69 -0.65 24.68
C ARG A 250 -12.50 -1.21 23.51
N GLY A 251 -12.12 -2.41 23.04
CA GLY A 251 -12.74 -3.09 21.92
C GLY A 251 -12.40 -2.47 20.55
N GLY A 252 -11.51 -1.47 20.49
CA GLY A 252 -11.02 -0.90 19.24
C GLY A 252 -10.08 -1.83 18.51
N GLN A 253 -9.63 -1.43 17.32
CA GLN A 253 -8.82 -2.24 16.41
C GLN A 253 -7.47 -1.59 16.11
N ILE A 254 -6.42 -2.39 16.11
CA ILE A 254 -5.08 -2.02 15.65
C ILE A 254 -4.73 -2.89 14.46
N ASP A 255 -4.61 -2.25 13.29
CA ASP A 255 -4.23 -2.89 12.04
C ASP A 255 -2.72 -2.79 11.86
N VAL A 256 -2.02 -3.91 12.05
CA VAL A 256 -0.57 -4.00 11.92
C VAL A 256 -0.21 -4.19 10.46
N ILE A 257 0.38 -3.18 9.87
CA ILE A 257 0.68 -3.11 8.43
C ILE A 257 2.17 -3.06 8.17
N GLY A 258 2.91 -2.32 8.99
CA GLY A 258 4.34 -2.10 8.80
C GLY A 258 5.14 -2.15 10.09
N TYR A 259 6.46 -2.12 9.90
CA TYR A 259 7.45 -2.25 10.95
C TYR A 259 8.66 -1.34 10.66
N LEU A 260 8.40 -0.09 10.30
CA LEU A 260 9.46 0.87 9.91
C LEU A 260 10.51 1.10 10.98
N GLY A 261 10.17 0.93 12.26
CA GLY A 261 11.08 1.00 13.41
C GLY A 261 11.71 -0.34 13.79
N GLY A 262 11.56 -1.38 12.96
CA GLY A 262 12.10 -2.73 13.22
C GLY A 262 11.04 -3.75 13.60
N THR A 263 11.49 -5.01 13.79
CA THR A 263 10.61 -6.16 14.06
C THR A 263 10.81 -6.74 15.47
N ALA A 264 11.88 -6.38 16.15
CA ALA A 264 12.21 -6.91 17.48
C ALA A 264 11.73 -5.97 18.58
N GLY A 265 10.98 -6.49 19.53
CA GLY A 265 10.49 -5.74 20.70
C GLY A 265 9.63 -6.59 21.60
N THR A 266 9.29 -6.04 22.78
CA THR A 266 8.45 -6.72 23.77
C THR A 266 7.03 -6.16 23.71
N ILE A 267 6.05 -7.04 23.64
CA ILE A 267 4.63 -6.73 23.75
C ILE A 267 4.11 -7.38 25.03
N ASP A 268 3.47 -6.60 25.91
CA ASP A 268 2.77 -7.15 27.06
C ASP A 268 1.37 -7.63 26.64
N PRO A 269 1.09 -8.94 26.64
CA PRO A 269 -0.25 -9.46 26.30
C PRO A 269 -1.35 -8.92 27.21
N LEU A 270 -1.01 -8.52 28.43
CA LEU A 270 -1.95 -7.96 29.38
C LEU A 270 -2.51 -6.60 28.94
N ASP A 271 -1.74 -5.83 28.17
CA ASP A 271 -2.24 -4.57 27.60
C ASP A 271 -3.30 -4.83 26.52
N ILE A 272 -3.13 -5.88 25.70
CA ILE A 272 -4.16 -6.32 24.74
C ILE A 272 -5.42 -6.75 25.50
N PHE A 273 -5.26 -7.56 26.55
CA PHE A 273 -6.36 -8.04 27.37
C PHE A 273 -7.13 -6.89 28.06
N ARG A 274 -6.42 -5.96 28.71
CA ARG A 274 -7.02 -4.82 29.40
C ARG A 274 -7.80 -3.89 28.48
N ARG A 275 -7.31 -3.71 27.26
CA ARG A 275 -7.99 -2.92 26.22
C ARG A 275 -9.03 -3.70 25.47
N GLN A 276 -9.06 -5.04 25.60
CA GLN A 276 -9.91 -5.91 24.74
C GLN A 276 -9.70 -5.58 23.27
N ALA A 277 -8.47 -5.18 22.91
CA ALA A 277 -8.13 -4.71 21.59
C ALA A 277 -8.14 -5.86 20.57
N ARG A 278 -8.66 -5.58 19.40
CA ARG A 278 -8.48 -6.45 18.23
C ARG A 278 -7.16 -6.07 17.55
N VAL A 279 -6.22 -6.99 17.48
CA VAL A 279 -4.95 -6.80 16.78
C VAL A 279 -4.94 -7.67 15.54
N ARG A 280 -4.77 -7.08 14.39
CA ARG A 280 -4.85 -7.79 13.12
C ARG A 280 -3.70 -7.43 12.20
N GLY A 281 -2.99 -8.42 11.67
CA GLY A 281 -2.06 -8.26 10.55
C GLY A 281 -2.81 -8.08 9.23
N ILE A 282 -2.40 -7.13 8.42
CA ILE A 282 -3.06 -6.81 7.15
C ILE A 282 -2.11 -7.12 5.98
N PRO A 283 -2.33 -8.20 5.24
CA PRO A 283 -1.50 -8.60 4.10
C PRO A 283 -2.02 -7.97 2.79
N VAL A 284 -2.13 -6.65 2.71
CA VAL A 284 -2.74 -5.92 1.57
C VAL A 284 -4.27 -6.13 1.52
N GLY A 285 -4.79 -6.86 0.51
CA GLY A 285 -6.20 -7.20 0.39
C GLY A 285 -6.51 -7.93 -0.92
N SER A 286 -7.72 -8.46 -1.00
CA SER A 286 -8.22 -9.21 -2.15
C SER A 286 -8.59 -8.32 -3.34
N ARG A 287 -8.78 -8.93 -4.52
CA ARG A 287 -9.37 -8.25 -5.68
C ARG A 287 -10.74 -7.63 -5.34
N ALA A 288 -11.59 -8.34 -4.62
CA ALA A 288 -12.89 -7.81 -4.20
C ALA A 288 -12.76 -6.52 -3.37
N SER A 289 -11.75 -6.46 -2.47
CA SER A 289 -11.43 -5.24 -1.72
C SER A 289 -10.95 -4.13 -2.65
N PHE A 290 -10.11 -4.44 -3.65
CA PHE A 290 -9.63 -3.47 -4.63
C PHE A 290 -10.78 -2.89 -5.46
N GLU A 291 -11.67 -3.73 -5.99
CA GLU A 291 -12.83 -3.29 -6.77
C GLU A 291 -13.79 -2.44 -5.92
N ALA A 292 -14.00 -2.79 -4.65
CA ALA A 292 -14.82 -2.00 -3.72
C ALA A 292 -14.16 -0.63 -3.43
N MET A 293 -12.85 -0.60 -3.20
CA MET A 293 -12.07 0.62 -3.03
C MET A 293 -12.19 1.53 -4.26
N ASN A 294 -12.05 0.98 -5.47
CA ASN A 294 -12.13 1.76 -6.70
C ASN A 294 -13.50 2.42 -6.90
N ARG A 295 -14.58 1.73 -6.52
CA ARG A 295 -15.93 2.35 -6.50
C ARG A 295 -15.99 3.53 -5.52
N ALA A 296 -15.42 3.39 -4.33
CA ALA A 296 -15.38 4.48 -3.35
C ALA A 296 -14.51 5.65 -3.82
N ILE A 297 -13.36 5.39 -4.43
CA ILE A 297 -12.49 6.39 -5.04
C ILE A 297 -13.24 7.16 -6.13
N ASP A 298 -13.98 6.45 -7.00
CA ASP A 298 -14.70 7.08 -8.11
C ASP A 298 -15.86 7.95 -7.61
N VAL A 299 -16.69 7.44 -6.71
CA VAL A 299 -17.84 8.18 -6.14
C VAL A 299 -17.38 9.45 -5.40
N ASN A 300 -16.32 9.35 -4.59
CA ASN A 300 -15.81 10.48 -3.80
C ASN A 300 -14.78 11.33 -4.55
N ARG A 301 -14.45 10.99 -5.80
CA ARG A 301 -13.45 11.68 -6.63
C ARG A 301 -12.10 11.84 -5.93
N LEU A 302 -11.72 10.83 -5.12
CA LEU A 302 -10.46 10.86 -4.39
C LEU A 302 -9.29 10.77 -5.35
N ARG A 303 -8.20 11.48 -5.00
CA ARG A 303 -6.94 11.42 -5.75
C ARG A 303 -5.80 10.99 -4.82
N PRO A 304 -5.05 9.97 -5.20
CA PRO A 304 -3.83 9.57 -4.50
C PRO A 304 -2.81 10.70 -4.40
N VAL A 305 -2.10 10.75 -3.29
CA VAL A 305 -1.04 11.75 -3.08
C VAL A 305 0.29 11.18 -3.58
N ILE A 306 0.87 11.85 -4.55
CA ILE A 306 2.18 11.52 -5.12
C ILE A 306 3.21 12.50 -4.55
N ASP A 307 4.27 11.97 -3.95
CA ASP A 307 5.42 12.73 -3.48
C ASP A 307 6.31 13.16 -4.64
N ARG A 308 6.68 12.21 -5.49
CA ARG A 308 7.55 12.46 -6.64
C ARG A 308 7.36 11.41 -7.73
N THR A 309 7.58 11.84 -8.98
CA THR A 309 7.67 10.97 -10.16
C THR A 309 9.10 10.91 -10.69
N PHE A 310 9.47 9.77 -11.28
CA PHE A 310 10.74 9.54 -11.95
C PHE A 310 10.51 8.81 -13.28
N PRO A 311 11.38 8.93 -14.28
CA PRO A 311 11.43 7.98 -15.40
C PRO A 311 11.67 6.56 -14.86
N TRP A 312 11.01 5.55 -15.43
CA TRP A 312 11.15 4.18 -14.94
C TRP A 312 12.58 3.63 -15.02
N THR A 313 13.37 4.14 -15.96
CA THR A 313 14.79 3.81 -16.08
C THR A 313 15.66 4.34 -14.93
N GLU A 314 15.13 5.30 -14.16
CA GLU A 314 15.81 5.87 -12.99
C GLU A 314 15.38 5.20 -11.66
N VAL A 315 14.93 3.95 -11.71
CA VAL A 315 14.42 3.22 -10.53
C VAL A 315 15.40 3.20 -9.36
N ALA A 316 16.69 3.03 -9.59
CA ALA A 316 17.70 3.06 -8.53
C ALA A 316 17.73 4.42 -7.80
N THR A 317 17.59 5.53 -8.54
CA THR A 317 17.47 6.88 -7.97
C THR A 317 16.17 7.04 -7.17
N ALA A 318 15.06 6.55 -7.71
CA ALA A 318 13.78 6.56 -7.04
C ALA A 318 13.79 5.73 -5.73
N MET A 319 14.42 4.55 -5.74
CA MET A 319 14.59 3.71 -4.54
C MET A 319 15.46 4.40 -3.48
N ARG A 320 16.56 5.05 -3.86
CA ARG A 320 17.36 5.85 -2.93
C ARG A 320 16.59 7.05 -2.36
N HIS A 321 15.76 7.72 -3.18
CA HIS A 321 14.87 8.78 -2.70
C HIS A 321 13.85 8.21 -1.70
N PHE A 322 13.26 7.06 -2.00
CA PHE A 322 12.32 6.40 -1.12
C PHE A 322 12.94 6.03 0.24
N GLU A 323 14.14 5.45 0.24
CA GLU A 323 14.88 4.99 1.43
C GLU A 323 15.28 6.14 2.37
N ARG A 324 15.62 7.31 1.84
CA ARG A 324 15.95 8.51 2.66
C ARG A 324 14.81 8.94 3.59
N GLY A 325 13.58 8.50 3.33
CA GLY A 325 12.42 8.92 4.11
C GLY A 325 12.01 10.38 3.87
N GLY A 326 11.22 10.91 4.78
CA GLY A 326 10.79 12.32 4.73
C GLY A 326 9.69 12.63 3.72
N ARG A 327 9.28 11.70 2.87
CA ARG A 327 8.27 11.87 1.81
C ARG A 327 6.86 12.05 2.35
N PHE A 328 6.00 12.61 1.50
CA PHE A 328 4.58 12.79 1.76
C PHE A 328 3.78 12.17 0.60
N GLY A 329 3.45 10.89 0.74
CA GLY A 329 2.74 10.14 -0.30
C GLY A 329 3.58 9.07 -0.98
N LYS A 330 3.22 8.74 -2.23
CA LYS A 330 3.80 7.67 -3.05
C LYS A 330 4.88 8.18 -3.99
N VAL A 331 5.84 7.33 -4.30
CA VAL A 331 6.84 7.54 -5.34
C VAL A 331 6.46 6.70 -6.55
N VAL A 332 6.43 7.30 -7.72
CA VAL A 332 5.92 6.72 -8.97
C VAL A 332 6.98 6.77 -10.05
N LEU A 333 7.01 5.74 -10.88
CA LEU A 333 7.87 5.64 -12.06
C LEU A 333 6.98 5.68 -13.33
N LEU A 334 7.31 6.53 -14.29
CA LEU A 334 6.59 6.69 -15.56
C LEU A 334 7.33 5.99 -16.69
N HIS A 335 6.62 5.17 -17.47
CA HIS A 335 7.13 4.44 -18.63
C HIS A 335 7.00 5.22 -19.93
#